data_00c4ad43b09e54357c5f5805b1ae4e42
#
_entry.id   00c4ad43b09e54357c5f5805b1ae4e42
#
_cell.length_a   1.000
_cell.length_b   1.000
_cell.length_c   1.000
_cell.angle_alpha   90.00
_cell.angle_beta   90.00
_cell.angle_gamma   90.00
#
_symmetry.space_group_name_H-M   'P 1'
#
loop_
_entity.id
_entity.type
_entity.pdbx_description
1 polymer ?
#
loop_
_entity_poly.entity_id
_entity_poly.type
_entity_poly.pdbx_seq_one_letter_code
_entity_poly.pdbx_strand_id
1 'polypeptide(L)'
;MQRLQAPFVARMLALETASSTPEGHEKIQRYIKIAQINPPTDDRMDALDALDDAAGSSDLVTDFTLAYLSGMMTGLGAPSEVVDQLQSRRHELKAQMQNNIALSMSVTYHGVTRLDLQQYAKELSAAPLKKFYGQLSKTFVEITHERARAIGEDLKKAVPRPKS
;
A
#
# COMPACT_ATOMS: atom_id res chain seq x y z
N MET A 1 -20.49 -12.01 4.62
CA MET A 1 -20.23 -12.29 3.19
C MET A 1 -21.23 -11.66 2.22
N GLN A 2 -22.53 -11.52 2.54
CA GLN A 2 -23.52 -10.93 1.61
C GLN A 2 -23.22 -9.50 1.11
N ARG A 3 -22.56 -8.65 1.90
CA ARG A 3 -22.24 -7.27 1.49
C ARG A 3 -21.22 -7.18 0.35
N LEU A 4 -20.27 -8.11 0.24
CA LEU A 4 -19.29 -8.12 -0.85
C LEU A 4 -19.87 -8.62 -2.18
N GLN A 5 -21.09 -9.15 -2.17
CA GLN A 5 -21.82 -9.60 -3.36
C GLN A 5 -22.76 -8.55 -3.95
N ALA A 6 -22.89 -7.38 -3.31
CA ALA A 6 -23.65 -6.28 -3.88
C ALA A 6 -23.05 -5.86 -5.24
N PRO A 7 -23.86 -5.66 -6.29
CA PRO A 7 -23.36 -5.31 -7.63
C PRO A 7 -22.41 -4.11 -7.65
N PHE A 8 -22.65 -3.17 -6.76
CA PHE A 8 -21.80 -1.99 -6.57
C PHE A 8 -20.39 -2.36 -6.08
N VAL A 9 -20.29 -3.16 -5.03
CA VAL A 9 -19.00 -3.61 -4.48
C VAL A 9 -18.26 -4.49 -5.49
N ALA A 10 -18.97 -5.38 -6.19
CA ALA A 10 -18.37 -6.19 -7.24
C ALA A 10 -17.78 -5.33 -8.38
N ARG A 11 -18.44 -4.23 -8.75
CA ARG A 11 -17.88 -3.25 -9.70
C ARG A 11 -16.58 -2.62 -9.20
N MET A 12 -16.54 -2.19 -7.93
CA MET A 12 -15.33 -1.59 -7.34
C MET A 12 -14.16 -2.58 -7.33
N LEU A 13 -14.41 -3.81 -6.88
CA LEU A 13 -13.40 -4.90 -6.89
C LEU A 13 -12.91 -5.22 -8.31
N ALA A 14 -13.78 -5.16 -9.33
CA ALA A 14 -13.37 -5.36 -10.71
C ALA A 14 -12.41 -4.26 -11.20
N LEU A 15 -12.62 -3.00 -10.79
CA LEU A 15 -11.70 -1.89 -11.10
C LEU A 15 -10.34 -2.10 -10.41
N GLU A 16 -10.33 -2.51 -9.16
CA GLU A 16 -9.11 -2.82 -8.40
C GLU A 16 -8.34 -3.97 -9.04
N THR A 17 -9.03 -5.04 -9.41
CA THR A 17 -8.42 -6.18 -10.10
C THR A 17 -7.81 -5.76 -11.43
N ALA A 18 -8.52 -4.96 -12.23
CA ALA A 18 -8.01 -4.45 -13.50
C ALA A 18 -6.77 -3.55 -13.31
N SER A 19 -6.73 -2.75 -12.26
CA SER A 19 -5.59 -1.89 -11.93
C SER A 19 -4.37 -2.67 -11.45
N SER A 20 -4.56 -3.88 -10.95
CA SER A 20 -3.48 -4.77 -10.47
C SER A 20 -2.81 -5.57 -11.60
N THR A 21 -3.30 -5.44 -12.85
CA THR A 21 -2.65 -6.06 -14.01
C THR A 21 -1.44 -5.26 -14.48
N PRO A 22 -0.52 -5.85 -15.27
CA PRO A 22 0.59 -5.11 -15.88
C PRO A 22 0.12 -3.88 -16.66
N GLU A 23 -0.94 -4.00 -17.45
CA GLU A 23 -1.55 -2.90 -18.22
C GLU A 23 -2.14 -1.82 -17.30
N GLY A 24 -2.74 -2.24 -16.17
CA GLY A 24 -3.23 -1.34 -15.13
C GLY A 24 -2.09 -0.51 -14.52
N HIS A 25 -0.98 -1.15 -14.17
CA HIS A 25 0.21 -0.48 -13.66
C HIS A 25 0.79 0.53 -14.66
N GLU A 26 0.86 0.19 -15.94
CA GLU A 26 1.31 1.14 -16.96
C GLU A 26 0.39 2.36 -17.08
N LYS A 27 -0.92 2.16 -16.99
CA LYS A 27 -1.90 3.28 -16.99
C LYS A 27 -1.67 4.20 -15.78
N ILE A 28 -1.49 3.61 -14.60
CA ILE A 28 -1.21 4.37 -13.37
C ILE A 28 0.07 5.19 -13.54
N GLN A 29 1.15 4.59 -14.01
CA GLN A 29 2.43 5.29 -14.22
C GLN A 29 2.33 6.45 -15.22
N ARG A 30 1.57 6.27 -16.30
CA ARG A 30 1.32 7.35 -17.28
C ARG A 30 0.49 8.48 -16.66
N TYR A 31 -0.53 8.14 -15.88
CA TYR A 31 -1.39 9.14 -15.26
C TYR A 31 -0.66 9.94 -14.17
N ILE A 32 0.18 9.32 -13.36
CA ILE A 32 0.97 10.03 -12.35
C ILE A 32 1.78 11.17 -12.99
N LYS A 33 2.36 10.93 -14.18
CA LYS A 33 3.09 11.97 -14.94
C LYS A 33 2.17 13.10 -15.40
N ILE A 34 0.94 12.78 -15.79
CA ILE A 34 -0.07 13.77 -16.21
C ILE A 34 -0.58 14.56 -15.01
N ALA A 35 -0.86 13.89 -13.90
CA ALA A 35 -1.38 14.49 -12.69
C ALA A 35 -0.41 15.48 -12.03
N GLN A 36 0.89 15.35 -12.26
CA GLN A 36 1.88 16.34 -11.85
C GLN A 36 1.70 17.69 -12.56
N ILE A 37 1.12 17.67 -13.77
CA ILE A 37 0.88 18.86 -14.60
C ILE A 37 -0.56 19.36 -14.43
N ASN A 38 -1.48 18.44 -14.28
CA ASN A 38 -2.92 18.71 -14.14
C ASN A 38 -3.51 17.84 -13.01
N PRO A 39 -3.37 18.28 -11.75
CA PRO A 39 -3.81 17.48 -10.61
C PRO A 39 -5.34 17.32 -10.58
N PRO A 40 -5.84 16.22 -9.99
CA PRO A 40 -7.26 16.07 -9.70
C PRO A 40 -7.79 17.21 -8.83
N THR A 41 -9.10 17.43 -8.86
CA THR A 41 -9.75 18.44 -8.00
C THR A 41 -9.66 18.05 -6.53
N ASP A 42 -9.59 19.06 -5.63
CA ASP A 42 -9.50 18.86 -4.19
C ASP A 42 -10.64 17.98 -3.65
N ASP A 43 -11.89 18.25 -4.04
CA ASP A 43 -13.06 17.46 -3.65
C ASP A 43 -12.94 15.97 -4.02
N ARG A 44 -12.24 15.66 -5.11
CA ARG A 44 -12.00 14.28 -5.53
C ARG A 44 -10.88 13.66 -4.72
N MET A 45 -9.82 14.41 -4.43
CA MET A 45 -8.73 13.96 -3.58
C MET A 45 -9.23 13.65 -2.17
N ASP A 46 -10.05 14.52 -1.57
CA ASP A 46 -10.67 14.28 -0.26
C ASP A 46 -11.45 12.95 -0.20
N ALA A 47 -12.19 12.64 -1.27
CA ALA A 47 -12.94 11.38 -1.33
C ALA A 47 -12.04 10.15 -1.49
N LEU A 48 -10.91 10.30 -2.18
CA LEU A 48 -9.90 9.24 -2.33
C LEU A 48 -9.10 9.04 -1.03
N ASP A 49 -8.77 10.10 -0.32
CA ASP A 49 -8.13 10.05 1.00
C ASP A 49 -9.03 9.35 2.03
N ALA A 50 -10.33 9.69 2.04
CA ALA A 50 -11.29 9.00 2.88
C ALA A 50 -11.43 7.50 2.54
N LEU A 51 -11.29 7.15 1.26
CA LEU A 51 -11.28 5.76 0.81
C LEU A 51 -9.99 5.05 1.23
N ASP A 52 -8.83 5.71 1.12
CA ASP A 52 -7.55 5.18 1.59
C ASP A 52 -7.57 4.91 3.10
N ASP A 53 -8.07 5.86 3.89
CA ASP A 53 -8.23 5.69 5.35
C ASP A 53 -9.15 4.52 5.69
N ALA A 54 -10.23 4.33 4.92
CA ALA A 54 -11.17 3.24 5.12
C ALA A 54 -10.58 1.87 4.75
N ALA A 55 -9.79 1.80 3.68
CA ALA A 55 -9.11 0.61 3.20
C ALA A 55 -7.81 0.31 3.96
N GLY A 56 -7.17 1.33 4.54
CA GLY A 56 -5.86 1.25 5.18
C GLY A 56 -4.72 1.01 4.19
N SER A 57 -4.86 1.43 2.93
CA SER A 57 -3.91 1.10 1.88
C SER A 57 -2.55 1.75 2.10
N SER A 58 -2.52 3.02 2.48
CA SER A 58 -1.26 3.73 2.80
C SER A 58 -0.56 3.14 4.02
N ASP A 59 -1.31 2.75 5.05
CA ASP A 59 -0.74 2.07 6.21
C ASP A 59 -0.15 0.72 5.81
N LEU A 60 -0.88 -0.08 5.03
CA LEU A 60 -0.41 -1.39 4.59
C LEU A 60 0.87 -1.29 3.76
N VAL A 61 0.91 -0.39 2.75
CA VAL A 61 2.10 -0.22 1.89
C VAL A 61 3.28 0.29 2.70
N THR A 62 3.05 1.20 3.65
CA THR A 62 4.09 1.71 4.56
C THR A 62 4.64 0.60 5.43
N ASP A 63 3.78 -0.15 6.11
CA ASP A 63 4.18 -1.22 7.02
C ASP A 63 4.87 -2.37 6.25
N PHE A 64 4.40 -2.70 5.05
CA PHE A 64 5.04 -3.66 4.15
C PHE A 64 6.45 -3.20 3.76
N THR A 65 6.61 -1.93 3.36
CA THR A 65 7.92 -1.37 2.99
C THR A 65 8.89 -1.39 4.16
N LEU A 66 8.44 -0.97 5.34
CA LEU A 66 9.26 -1.01 6.55
C LEU A 66 9.61 -2.43 6.97
N ALA A 67 8.68 -3.37 6.88
CA ALA A 67 8.94 -4.78 7.18
C ALA A 67 9.98 -5.37 6.22
N TYR A 68 9.86 -5.06 4.93
CA TYR A 68 10.84 -5.51 3.94
C TYR A 68 12.23 -4.95 4.22
N LEU A 69 12.35 -3.62 4.39
CA LEU A 69 13.63 -2.96 4.62
C LEU A 69 14.26 -3.39 5.96
N SER A 70 13.47 -3.42 7.04
CA SER A 70 13.98 -3.83 8.36
C SER A 70 14.40 -5.30 8.37
N GLY A 71 13.62 -6.18 7.73
CA GLY A 71 13.97 -7.57 7.57
C GLY A 71 15.29 -7.74 6.80
N MET A 72 15.43 -7.08 5.64
CA MET A 72 16.67 -7.09 4.87
C MET A 72 17.88 -6.61 5.66
N MET A 73 17.76 -5.48 6.36
CA MET A 73 18.83 -4.91 7.16
C MET A 73 19.22 -5.84 8.31
N THR A 74 18.24 -6.42 8.99
CA THR A 74 18.47 -7.41 10.05
C THR A 74 19.20 -8.63 9.50
N GLY A 75 18.79 -9.17 8.38
CA GLY A 75 19.44 -10.31 7.72
C GLY A 75 20.87 -10.03 7.29
N LEU A 76 21.15 -8.83 6.81
CA LEU A 76 22.51 -8.36 6.49
C LEU A 76 23.37 -8.16 7.75
N GLY A 77 22.77 -8.10 8.94
CA GLY A 77 23.44 -7.91 10.22
C GLY A 77 23.65 -6.44 10.58
N ALA A 78 22.77 -5.58 10.14
CA ALA A 78 22.76 -4.18 10.57
C ALA A 78 22.51 -4.08 12.09
N PRO A 79 23.10 -3.08 12.78
CA PRO A 79 22.81 -2.81 14.18
C PRO A 79 21.32 -2.51 14.41
N SER A 80 20.80 -2.88 15.59
CA SER A 80 19.39 -2.65 15.95
C SER A 80 19.00 -1.17 15.87
N GLU A 81 19.91 -0.28 16.26
CA GLU A 81 19.72 1.17 16.24
C GLU A 81 19.41 1.71 14.83
N VAL A 82 20.00 1.10 13.81
CA VAL A 82 19.74 1.47 12.40
C VAL A 82 18.33 1.01 11.98
N VAL A 83 17.92 -0.17 12.42
CA VAL A 83 16.57 -0.69 12.18
C VAL A 83 15.53 0.16 12.91
N ASP A 84 15.79 0.56 14.16
CA ASP A 84 14.91 1.42 14.95
C ASP A 84 14.78 2.82 14.34
N GLN A 85 15.86 3.39 13.81
CA GLN A 85 15.82 4.65 13.06
C GLN A 85 14.96 4.56 11.80
N LEU A 86 14.99 3.43 11.10
CA LEU A 86 14.11 3.22 9.96
C LEU A 86 12.63 3.20 10.40
N GLN A 87 12.32 2.50 11.50
CA GLN A 87 10.96 2.44 12.04
C GLN A 87 10.45 3.81 12.52
N SER A 88 11.33 4.64 13.10
CA SER A 88 10.96 5.98 13.56
C SER A 88 10.52 6.91 12.42
N ARG A 89 10.90 6.62 11.17
CA ARG A 89 10.50 7.39 9.97
C ARG A 89 9.18 6.96 9.36
N ARG A 90 8.42 6.07 10.03
CA ARG A 90 7.14 5.54 9.53
C ARG A 90 6.17 6.65 9.10
N HIS A 91 6.08 7.74 9.89
CA HIS A 91 5.17 8.85 9.59
C HIS A 91 5.55 9.58 8.29
N GLU A 92 6.83 9.86 8.10
CA GLU A 92 7.33 10.51 6.87
C GLU A 92 7.08 9.62 5.64
N LEU A 93 7.37 8.33 5.76
CA LEU A 93 7.14 7.36 4.69
C LEU A 93 5.65 7.23 4.35
N LYS A 94 4.79 7.19 5.37
CA LYS A 94 3.34 7.17 5.16
C LYS A 94 2.87 8.38 4.36
N ALA A 95 3.30 9.59 4.73
CA ALA A 95 2.92 10.81 4.03
C ALA A 95 3.33 10.80 2.56
N GLN A 96 4.52 10.25 2.24
CA GLN A 96 4.97 10.07 0.85
C GLN A 96 4.11 9.04 0.10
N MET A 97 3.74 7.94 0.76
CA MET A 97 2.93 6.88 0.15
C MET A 97 1.49 7.33 -0.10
N GLN A 98 0.90 8.11 0.81
CA GLN A 98 -0.48 8.60 0.68
C GLN A 98 -0.71 9.32 -0.65
N ASN A 99 0.17 10.26 -1.01
CA ASN A 99 0.03 10.99 -2.28
C ASN A 99 0.08 10.05 -3.49
N ASN A 100 1.01 9.11 -3.53
CA ASN A 100 1.13 8.14 -4.62
C ASN A 100 -0.09 7.21 -4.70
N ILE A 101 -0.63 6.79 -3.55
CA ILE A 101 -1.81 5.93 -3.47
C ILE A 101 -3.05 6.69 -3.92
N ALA A 102 -3.25 7.94 -3.48
CA ALA A 102 -4.36 8.77 -3.93
C ALA A 102 -4.34 8.98 -5.45
N LEU A 103 -3.17 9.23 -6.04
CA LEU A 103 -3.01 9.32 -7.49
C LEU A 103 -3.33 7.98 -8.18
N SER A 104 -2.87 6.85 -7.64
CA SER A 104 -3.16 5.52 -8.16
C SER A 104 -4.65 5.20 -8.09
N MET A 105 -5.29 5.52 -6.96
CA MET A 105 -6.74 5.40 -6.79
C MET A 105 -7.52 6.29 -7.76
N SER A 106 -7.02 7.48 -8.08
CA SER A 106 -7.63 8.38 -9.07
C SER A 106 -7.74 7.74 -10.45
N VAL A 107 -6.75 6.93 -10.84
CA VAL A 107 -6.80 6.14 -12.09
C VAL A 107 -7.72 4.94 -11.95
N THR A 108 -7.55 4.16 -10.89
CA THR A 108 -8.33 2.94 -10.63
C THR A 108 -9.82 3.22 -10.66
N TYR A 109 -10.22 4.30 -10.02
CA TYR A 109 -11.63 4.70 -9.91
C TYR A 109 -12.02 5.79 -10.92
N HIS A 110 -11.28 5.94 -12.02
CA HIS A 110 -11.65 6.88 -13.07
C HIS A 110 -13.09 6.61 -13.54
N GLY A 111 -13.92 7.66 -13.57
CA GLY A 111 -15.35 7.55 -13.92
C GLY A 111 -16.27 7.07 -12.79
N VAL A 112 -15.73 6.80 -11.58
CA VAL A 112 -16.53 6.60 -10.38
C VAL A 112 -16.86 7.96 -9.76
N THR A 113 -18.12 8.17 -9.39
CA THR A 113 -18.54 9.44 -8.78
C THR A 113 -18.01 9.60 -7.36
N ARG A 114 -17.92 10.84 -6.89
CA ARG A 114 -17.54 11.12 -5.48
C ARG A 114 -18.47 10.41 -4.48
N LEU A 115 -19.76 10.40 -4.75
CA LEU A 115 -20.74 9.74 -3.87
C LEU A 115 -20.51 8.22 -3.82
N ASP A 116 -20.19 7.61 -4.95
CA ASP A 116 -19.86 6.18 -5.01
C ASP A 116 -18.56 5.87 -4.24
N LEU A 117 -17.53 6.73 -4.32
CA LEU A 117 -16.30 6.58 -3.53
C LEU A 117 -16.59 6.67 -2.02
N GLN A 118 -17.39 7.65 -1.60
CA GLN A 118 -17.80 7.79 -0.20
C GLN A 118 -18.63 6.60 0.28
N GLN A 119 -19.53 6.10 -0.56
CA GLN A 119 -20.30 4.89 -0.24
C GLN A 119 -19.39 3.69 -0.08
N TYR A 120 -18.39 3.53 -0.95
CA TYR A 120 -17.44 2.42 -0.87
C TYR A 120 -16.57 2.52 0.39
N ALA A 121 -16.05 3.69 0.72
CA ALA A 121 -15.32 3.94 1.96
C ALA A 121 -16.15 3.53 3.21
N LYS A 122 -17.44 3.87 3.20
CA LYS A 122 -18.36 3.47 4.28
C LYS A 122 -18.54 1.95 4.40
N GLU A 123 -18.63 1.24 3.27
CA GLU A 123 -18.71 -0.23 3.26
C GLU A 123 -17.42 -0.87 3.80
N LEU A 124 -16.24 -0.36 3.38
CA LEU A 124 -14.95 -0.85 3.84
C LEU A 124 -14.72 -0.57 5.34
N SER A 125 -15.21 0.55 5.85
CA SER A 125 -15.14 0.91 7.28
C SER A 125 -16.01 0.02 8.18
N ALA A 126 -16.84 -0.87 7.62
CA ALA A 126 -17.67 -1.76 8.41
C ALA A 126 -16.82 -2.71 9.28
N ALA A 127 -17.14 -2.81 10.58
CA ALA A 127 -16.34 -3.52 11.57
C ALA A 127 -15.85 -4.92 11.17
N PRO A 128 -16.65 -5.80 10.54
CA PRO A 128 -16.18 -7.12 10.13
C PRO A 128 -15.07 -7.05 9.06
N LEU A 129 -15.20 -6.14 8.08
CA LEU A 129 -14.20 -5.97 7.02
C LEU A 129 -12.93 -5.34 7.57
N LYS A 130 -13.05 -4.29 8.38
CA LYS A 130 -11.91 -3.65 9.02
C LYS A 130 -11.09 -4.63 9.86
N LYS A 131 -11.76 -5.50 10.63
CA LYS A 131 -11.08 -6.56 11.40
C LYS A 131 -10.38 -7.57 10.50
N PHE A 132 -11.05 -8.01 9.43
CA PHE A 132 -10.49 -8.96 8.47
C PHE A 132 -9.24 -8.40 7.79
N TYR A 133 -9.32 -7.17 7.23
CA TYR A 133 -8.18 -6.53 6.57
C TYR A 133 -7.05 -6.23 7.55
N GLY A 134 -7.35 -5.82 8.78
CA GLY A 134 -6.32 -5.61 9.80
C GLY A 134 -5.55 -6.89 10.16
N GLN A 135 -6.23 -8.04 10.26
CA GLN A 135 -5.55 -9.32 10.48
C GLN A 135 -4.73 -9.76 9.27
N LEU A 136 -5.29 -9.61 8.07
CA LEU A 136 -4.60 -9.95 6.83
C LEU A 136 -3.32 -9.12 6.68
N SER A 137 -3.42 -7.80 6.88
CA SER A 137 -2.27 -6.87 6.81
C SER A 137 -1.18 -7.26 7.79
N LYS A 138 -1.54 -7.55 9.04
CA LYS A 138 -0.57 -7.99 10.06
C LYS A 138 0.19 -9.24 9.63
N THR A 139 -0.53 -10.26 9.16
CA THR A 139 0.10 -11.50 8.68
C THR A 139 1.01 -11.26 7.48
N PHE A 140 0.59 -10.39 6.54
CA PHE A 140 1.42 -10.03 5.39
C PHE A 140 2.71 -9.33 5.79
N VAL A 141 2.64 -8.39 6.72
CA VAL A 141 3.80 -7.65 7.25
C VAL A 141 4.78 -8.60 7.94
N GLU A 142 4.30 -9.51 8.78
CA GLU A 142 5.13 -10.53 9.46
C GLU A 142 5.84 -11.44 8.45
N ILE A 143 5.12 -12.02 7.49
CA ILE A 143 5.70 -12.88 6.45
C ILE A 143 6.74 -12.12 5.62
N THR A 144 6.45 -10.86 5.28
CA THR A 144 7.37 -10.02 4.49
C THR A 144 8.67 -9.79 5.23
N HIS A 145 8.60 -9.43 6.53
CA HIS A 145 9.78 -9.23 7.36
C HIS A 145 10.64 -10.50 7.42
N GLU A 146 10.03 -11.66 7.70
CA GLU A 146 10.76 -12.93 7.81
C GLU A 146 11.43 -13.32 6.47
N ARG A 147 10.72 -13.17 5.35
CA ARG A 147 11.26 -13.46 4.02
C ARG A 147 12.39 -12.52 3.63
N ALA A 148 12.22 -11.23 3.90
CA ALA A 148 13.26 -10.24 3.64
C ALA A 148 14.50 -10.52 4.49
N ARG A 149 14.33 -10.90 5.75
CA ARG A 149 15.44 -11.29 6.63
C ARG A 149 16.21 -12.50 6.07
N ALA A 150 15.51 -13.53 5.65
CA ALA A 150 16.15 -14.69 5.04
C ALA A 150 16.95 -14.33 3.78
N ILE A 151 16.40 -13.46 2.91
CA ILE A 151 17.12 -12.94 1.73
C ILE A 151 18.37 -12.17 2.16
N GLY A 152 18.27 -11.31 3.17
CA GLY A 152 19.42 -10.56 3.70
C GLY A 152 20.52 -11.47 4.25
N GLU A 153 20.15 -12.53 4.99
CA GLU A 153 21.10 -13.55 5.48
C GLU A 153 21.83 -14.27 4.33
N ASP A 154 21.13 -14.61 3.27
CA ASP A 154 21.71 -15.28 2.11
C ASP A 154 22.63 -14.35 1.31
N LEU A 155 22.24 -13.08 1.14
CA LEU A 155 23.11 -12.08 0.53
C LEU A 155 24.39 -11.85 1.35
N LYS A 156 24.28 -11.79 2.69
CA LYS A 156 25.44 -11.67 3.57
C LYS A 156 26.44 -12.82 3.40
N LYS A 157 25.95 -14.05 3.19
CA LYS A 157 26.80 -15.22 2.94
C LYS A 157 27.45 -15.17 1.55
N ALA A 158 26.74 -14.62 0.54
CA ALA A 158 27.21 -14.54 -0.83
C ALA A 158 28.28 -13.46 -1.07
N VAL A 159 28.37 -12.44 -0.21
CA VAL A 159 29.38 -11.38 -0.33
C VAL A 159 30.73 -11.90 0.19
N PRO A 160 31.79 -11.98 -0.63
CA PRO A 160 33.10 -12.38 -0.18
C PRO A 160 33.60 -11.41 0.89
N ARG A 161 34.01 -11.94 2.06
CA ARG A 161 34.68 -11.12 3.07
C ARG A 161 35.99 -10.59 2.47
N PRO A 162 36.28 -9.27 2.58
CA PRO A 162 37.59 -8.77 2.18
C PRO A 162 38.64 -9.55 2.95
N LYS A 163 39.63 -10.10 2.23
CA LYS A 163 40.80 -10.72 2.85
C LYS A 163 41.55 -9.62 3.58
N SER A 164 41.56 -9.71 4.90
CA SER A 164 42.39 -8.89 5.79
C SER A 164 43.89 -9.15 5.53
#